data_f930ef2b267287d0a1605b6159b2df84
#
_entry.id   f930ef2b267287d0a1605b6159b2df84
#
_cell.length_a   1.000
_cell.length_b   1.000
_cell.length_c   1.000
_cell.angle_alpha   90.00
_cell.angle_beta   90.00
_cell.angle_gamma   90.00
#
_symmetry.space_group_name_H-M   'P 1'
#
loop_
_entity.id
_entity.type
_entity.pdbx_description
1 polymer ?
#
loop_
_entity_poly.entity_id
_entity_poly.type
_entity_poly.pdbx_seq_one_letter_code
_entity_poly.pdbx_strand_id
1 'polypeptide(L)'
;MAFKEVQGRYNGPVLEEEVLEFWREHDVFAKTVEATKDGPQFSFNEGPPTANGKPGIHHVLARSFKDIFPRYKTMRGYYVPRKAGWDTHGLPVEHEVEKLLKQEGRIDAYDKAEIEEKVGVDEFTRLCRESVMTYIGDWEKMTERMGFWVNLDEAYYTLNNSFIESVWYLLKEIWDKDLIYRGYKVVPYDPRIGATLSSHELAQGYQDTEDPSITVRFKVRGEDNTYILVWTTTPWTLPSNLALAVGNDIDYSYCRSDGQTLIVAEALRESVFRDIEHEVVKTVKGSELVGMRYERLFDYLEVEADNAFSVMAADFVSTEDGTGIVHTAPAYGVDDLAFGQANGLPVVHGVGLDGNFVDAVEPVKGLFFKDADKPLIRI
;
A
#
# COMPACT_ATOMS: atom_id res chain seq x y z
N MET A 1 -26.66 -2.12 -58.58
CA MET A 1 -26.34 -1.11 -57.55
C MET A 1 -25.06 -0.43 -58.00
N ALA A 2 -25.10 0.90 -58.21
CA ALA A 2 -23.88 1.64 -58.50
C ALA A 2 -23.13 1.85 -57.18
N PHE A 3 -21.84 1.52 -57.15
CA PHE A 3 -20.99 1.86 -56.00
C PHE A 3 -20.87 3.38 -55.85
N LYS A 4 -20.85 3.88 -54.64
CA LYS A 4 -20.51 5.28 -54.38
C LYS A 4 -19.11 5.59 -54.91
N GLU A 5 -18.90 6.72 -55.52
CA GLU A 5 -17.58 7.18 -55.95
C GLU A 5 -16.66 7.30 -54.70
N VAL A 6 -15.50 6.67 -54.76
CA VAL A 6 -14.53 6.74 -53.66
C VAL A 6 -13.78 8.08 -53.78
N GLN A 7 -13.83 8.89 -52.74
CA GLN A 7 -13.06 10.15 -52.69
C GLN A 7 -11.55 9.84 -52.75
N GLY A 8 -10.82 10.55 -53.58
CA GLY A 8 -9.43 10.25 -53.93
C GLY A 8 -8.41 10.41 -52.78
N ARG A 9 -8.81 10.92 -51.59
CA ARG A 9 -7.95 11.08 -50.42
C ARG A 9 -8.69 10.65 -49.17
N TYR A 10 -8.12 9.71 -48.45
CA TYR A 10 -8.60 9.26 -47.17
C TYR A 10 -8.47 10.36 -46.09
N ASN A 11 -9.57 10.69 -45.44
CA ASN A 11 -9.59 11.58 -44.27
C ASN A 11 -10.24 10.83 -43.09
N GLY A 12 -9.39 10.21 -42.25
CA GLY A 12 -9.83 9.39 -41.16
C GLY A 12 -10.79 10.09 -40.18
N PRO A 13 -10.45 11.26 -39.64
CA PRO A 13 -11.33 11.98 -38.72
C PRO A 13 -12.73 12.23 -39.21
N VAL A 14 -12.87 12.67 -40.51
CA VAL A 14 -14.19 12.92 -41.12
C VAL A 14 -14.99 11.63 -41.27
N LEU A 15 -14.36 10.59 -41.78
CA LEU A 15 -15.02 9.28 -41.94
C LEU A 15 -15.49 8.71 -40.60
N GLU A 16 -14.68 8.84 -39.56
CA GLU A 16 -15.01 8.38 -38.22
C GLU A 16 -16.22 9.12 -37.65
N GLU A 17 -16.32 10.43 -37.86
CA GLU A 17 -17.47 11.21 -37.44
C GLU A 17 -18.75 10.81 -38.22
N GLU A 18 -18.65 10.56 -39.52
CA GLU A 18 -19.77 10.05 -40.35
C GLU A 18 -20.24 8.65 -39.83
N VAL A 19 -19.30 7.79 -39.41
CA VAL A 19 -19.64 6.49 -38.89
C VAL A 19 -20.30 6.60 -37.53
N LEU A 20 -19.82 7.49 -36.65
CA LEU A 20 -20.45 7.71 -35.33
C LEU A 20 -21.87 8.26 -35.46
N GLU A 21 -22.08 9.19 -36.43
CA GLU A 21 -23.42 9.71 -36.74
C GLU A 21 -24.36 8.59 -37.21
N PHE A 22 -23.90 7.77 -38.16
CA PHE A 22 -24.63 6.60 -38.61
C PHE A 22 -25.00 5.65 -37.48
N TRP A 23 -24.07 5.40 -36.54
CA TRP A 23 -24.36 4.54 -35.40
C TRP A 23 -25.42 5.12 -34.48
N ARG A 24 -25.42 6.43 -34.26
CA ARG A 24 -26.43 7.11 -33.44
C ARG A 24 -27.82 7.09 -34.12
N GLU A 25 -27.89 7.50 -35.38
CA GLU A 25 -29.15 7.55 -36.13
C GLU A 25 -29.83 6.17 -36.26
N HIS A 26 -29.06 5.11 -36.28
CA HIS A 26 -29.56 3.77 -36.49
C HIS A 26 -29.56 2.89 -35.25
N ASP A 27 -29.23 3.42 -34.07
CA ASP A 27 -29.13 2.66 -32.79
C ASP A 27 -28.31 1.38 -32.95
N VAL A 28 -27.17 1.45 -33.62
CA VAL A 28 -26.38 0.26 -34.00
C VAL A 28 -25.98 -0.55 -32.81
N PHE A 29 -25.48 0.08 -31.76
CA PHE A 29 -25.07 -0.64 -30.54
C PHE A 29 -26.24 -1.39 -29.88
N ALA A 30 -27.36 -0.72 -29.65
CA ALA A 30 -28.55 -1.34 -29.06
C ALA A 30 -29.05 -2.52 -29.92
N LYS A 31 -29.05 -2.37 -31.26
CA LYS A 31 -29.41 -3.45 -32.17
C LYS A 31 -28.49 -4.66 -32.11
N THR A 32 -27.18 -4.46 -31.87
CA THR A 32 -26.25 -5.59 -31.71
C THR A 32 -26.52 -6.35 -30.43
N VAL A 33 -26.88 -5.67 -29.34
CA VAL A 33 -27.27 -6.31 -28.07
C VAL A 33 -28.57 -7.07 -28.22
N GLU A 34 -29.61 -6.46 -28.85
CA GLU A 34 -30.91 -7.12 -29.09
C GLU A 34 -30.77 -8.31 -30.02
N ALA A 35 -29.97 -8.23 -31.08
CA ALA A 35 -29.78 -9.34 -32.02
C ALA A 35 -29.16 -10.60 -31.40
N THR A 36 -28.52 -10.48 -30.25
CA THR A 36 -27.86 -11.59 -29.55
C THR A 36 -28.51 -11.94 -28.20
N LYS A 37 -29.66 -11.37 -27.87
CA LYS A 37 -30.32 -11.52 -26.56
C LYS A 37 -30.62 -12.96 -26.15
N ASP A 38 -30.88 -13.85 -27.11
CA ASP A 38 -31.17 -15.27 -26.88
C ASP A 38 -29.88 -16.13 -26.88
N GLY A 39 -28.71 -15.54 -27.08
CA GLY A 39 -27.41 -16.20 -27.07
C GLY A 39 -26.88 -16.47 -25.65
N PRO A 40 -25.81 -17.27 -25.54
CA PRO A 40 -25.15 -17.46 -24.25
C PRO A 40 -24.70 -16.13 -23.63
N GLN A 41 -24.95 -15.94 -22.34
CA GLN A 41 -24.61 -14.70 -21.67
C GLN A 41 -23.10 -14.57 -21.44
N PHE A 42 -22.56 -13.39 -21.75
CA PHE A 42 -21.22 -12.95 -21.35
C PHE A 42 -21.34 -11.57 -20.71
N SER A 43 -21.33 -11.53 -19.37
CA SER A 43 -21.49 -10.28 -18.63
C SER A 43 -20.21 -9.44 -18.65
N PHE A 44 -20.37 -8.15 -18.88
CA PHE A 44 -19.32 -7.17 -18.78
C PHE A 44 -19.80 -5.96 -17.98
N ASN A 45 -19.11 -5.69 -16.87
CA ASN A 45 -19.26 -4.45 -16.13
C ASN A 45 -17.93 -3.70 -16.21
N GLU A 46 -17.96 -2.43 -16.48
CA GLU A 46 -16.75 -1.63 -16.54
C GLU A 46 -16.10 -1.55 -15.14
N GLY A 47 -14.75 -1.71 -15.07
CA GLY A 47 -13.97 -1.25 -13.95
C GLY A 47 -13.93 0.29 -14.01
N PRO A 48 -14.63 0.97 -13.09
CA PRO A 48 -14.99 2.37 -13.28
C PRO A 48 -13.75 3.27 -13.18
N PRO A 49 -13.53 4.17 -14.14
CA PRO A 49 -12.50 5.19 -13.99
C PRO A 49 -12.92 6.23 -12.96
N THR A 50 -11.95 6.78 -12.24
CA THR A 50 -12.18 7.95 -11.39
C THR A 50 -12.25 9.20 -12.27
N ALA A 51 -13.42 9.86 -12.30
CA ALA A 51 -13.63 11.06 -13.11
C ALA A 51 -13.18 12.35 -12.40
N ASN A 52 -11.96 12.35 -11.84
CA ASN A 52 -11.36 13.47 -11.10
C ASN A 52 -10.53 14.42 -11.97
N GLY A 53 -10.48 14.19 -13.28
CA GLY A 53 -9.75 14.99 -14.25
C GLY A 53 -10.09 14.62 -15.69
N LYS A 54 -9.52 15.37 -16.66
CA LYS A 54 -9.71 15.08 -18.07
C LYS A 54 -9.07 13.75 -18.48
N PRO A 55 -9.73 12.97 -19.37
CA PRO A 55 -9.16 11.71 -19.84
C PRO A 55 -7.88 11.94 -20.64
N GLY A 56 -6.89 11.09 -20.45
CA GLY A 56 -5.62 11.08 -21.18
C GLY A 56 -5.52 9.92 -22.18
N ILE A 57 -4.47 9.91 -23.00
CA ILE A 57 -4.25 8.88 -24.04
C ILE A 57 -4.12 7.45 -23.46
N HIS A 58 -3.58 7.30 -22.28
CA HIS A 58 -3.47 6.00 -21.60
C HIS A 58 -4.84 5.40 -21.27
N HIS A 59 -5.86 6.24 -21.04
CA HIS A 59 -7.24 5.79 -20.84
C HIS A 59 -7.84 5.23 -22.13
N VAL A 60 -7.50 5.83 -23.30
CA VAL A 60 -7.91 5.30 -24.60
C VAL A 60 -7.38 3.89 -24.81
N LEU A 61 -6.10 3.65 -24.48
CA LEU A 61 -5.49 2.33 -24.61
C LEU A 61 -6.23 1.28 -23.74
N ALA A 62 -6.44 1.59 -22.46
CA ALA A 62 -7.15 0.71 -21.54
C ALA A 62 -8.59 0.38 -22.00
N ARG A 63 -9.32 1.40 -22.48
CA ARG A 63 -10.69 1.25 -22.99
C ARG A 63 -10.74 0.46 -24.30
N SER A 64 -9.75 0.61 -25.18
CA SER A 64 -9.64 -0.21 -26.39
C SER A 64 -9.51 -1.70 -26.07
N PHE A 65 -8.68 -2.06 -25.10
CA PHE A 65 -8.59 -3.45 -24.65
C PHE A 65 -9.92 -3.96 -24.05
N LYS A 66 -10.62 -3.14 -23.28
CA LYS A 66 -11.91 -3.49 -22.71
C LYS A 66 -12.96 -3.74 -23.81
N ASP A 67 -12.99 -2.93 -24.89
CA ASP A 67 -13.97 -3.06 -25.98
C ASP A 67 -13.77 -4.33 -26.84
N ILE A 68 -12.52 -4.74 -27.05
CA ILE A 68 -12.19 -5.88 -27.91
C ILE A 68 -12.92 -7.16 -27.46
N PHE A 69 -12.92 -7.48 -26.18
CA PHE A 69 -13.50 -8.73 -25.66
C PHE A 69 -15.04 -8.77 -25.81
N PRO A 70 -15.80 -7.77 -25.33
CA PRO A 70 -17.24 -7.72 -25.53
C PRO A 70 -17.64 -7.70 -27.00
N ARG A 71 -16.92 -6.94 -27.83
CA ARG A 71 -17.16 -6.86 -29.27
C ARG A 71 -16.96 -8.21 -29.95
N TYR A 72 -15.84 -8.88 -29.67
CA TYR A 72 -15.57 -10.25 -30.16
C TYR A 72 -16.65 -11.25 -29.72
N LYS A 73 -17.04 -11.22 -28.44
CA LYS A 73 -18.10 -12.10 -27.93
C LYS A 73 -19.44 -11.84 -28.61
N THR A 74 -19.83 -10.59 -28.82
CA THR A 74 -21.04 -10.24 -29.58
C THR A 74 -21.00 -10.80 -31.01
N MET A 75 -19.87 -10.66 -31.73
CA MET A 75 -19.69 -11.24 -33.07
C MET A 75 -19.76 -12.77 -33.07
N ARG A 76 -19.47 -13.42 -31.95
CA ARG A 76 -19.60 -14.87 -31.76
C ARG A 76 -21.01 -15.30 -31.33
N GLY A 77 -21.99 -14.39 -31.28
CA GLY A 77 -23.38 -14.68 -30.95
C GLY A 77 -23.68 -14.69 -29.45
N TYR A 78 -22.78 -14.20 -28.59
CA TYR A 78 -23.08 -14.06 -27.17
C TYR A 78 -23.93 -12.81 -26.92
N TYR A 79 -24.85 -12.93 -25.95
CA TYR A 79 -25.52 -11.79 -25.35
C TYR A 79 -24.55 -11.10 -24.38
N VAL A 80 -24.18 -9.86 -24.69
CA VAL A 80 -23.18 -9.10 -23.93
C VAL A 80 -23.77 -7.77 -23.46
N PRO A 81 -24.54 -7.75 -22.34
CA PRO A 81 -24.89 -6.50 -21.68
C PRO A 81 -23.61 -5.85 -21.14
N ARG A 82 -23.40 -4.58 -21.51
CA ARG A 82 -22.19 -3.82 -21.22
C ARG A 82 -22.57 -2.62 -20.40
N LYS A 83 -22.33 -2.67 -19.09
CA LYS A 83 -22.68 -1.60 -18.17
C LYS A 83 -21.48 -0.73 -17.89
N ALA A 84 -21.60 0.57 -18.15
CA ALA A 84 -20.62 1.57 -17.75
C ALA A 84 -20.65 1.81 -16.23
N GLY A 85 -19.61 2.44 -15.72
CA GLY A 85 -19.51 2.83 -14.31
C GLY A 85 -18.53 3.97 -14.09
N TRP A 86 -18.73 4.67 -12.98
CA TRP A 86 -17.92 5.80 -12.55
C TRP A 86 -17.51 5.61 -11.09
N ASP A 87 -16.19 5.68 -10.85
CA ASP A 87 -15.64 5.79 -9.50
C ASP A 87 -15.71 7.26 -9.07
N THR A 88 -16.46 7.53 -8.03
CA THR A 88 -16.92 8.88 -7.72
C THR A 88 -16.61 9.33 -6.29
N HIS A 89 -15.68 8.66 -5.62
CA HIS A 89 -15.23 9.02 -4.27
C HIS A 89 -13.81 8.50 -3.97
N GLY A 90 -13.30 8.82 -2.78
CA GLY A 90 -11.96 8.44 -2.32
C GLY A 90 -10.91 9.53 -2.53
N LEU A 91 -9.69 9.23 -2.15
CA LEU A 91 -8.54 10.16 -2.13
C LEU A 91 -8.32 10.95 -3.43
N PRO A 92 -8.45 10.37 -4.63
CA PRO A 92 -8.24 11.14 -5.87
C PRO A 92 -9.21 12.30 -6.04
N VAL A 93 -10.46 12.14 -5.59
CA VAL A 93 -11.49 13.19 -5.65
C VAL A 93 -11.24 14.23 -4.56
N GLU A 94 -10.95 13.79 -3.33
CA GLU A 94 -10.60 14.67 -2.21
C GLU A 94 -9.42 15.57 -2.57
N HIS A 95 -8.35 15.00 -3.09
CA HIS A 95 -7.14 15.73 -3.46
C HIS A 95 -7.37 16.79 -4.54
N GLU A 96 -8.26 16.55 -5.50
CA GLU A 96 -8.61 17.56 -6.51
C GLU A 96 -9.35 18.75 -5.88
N VAL A 97 -10.26 18.47 -4.93
CA VAL A 97 -10.97 19.52 -4.20
C VAL A 97 -10.04 20.27 -3.24
N GLU A 98 -9.12 19.60 -2.59
CA GLU A 98 -8.09 20.23 -1.75
C GLU A 98 -7.23 21.21 -2.56
N LYS A 99 -6.81 20.83 -3.78
CA LYS A 99 -6.08 21.73 -4.67
C LYS A 99 -6.89 22.98 -5.00
N LEU A 100 -8.17 22.81 -5.30
CA LEU A 100 -9.08 23.91 -5.60
C LEU A 100 -9.20 24.84 -4.39
N LEU A 101 -9.47 24.31 -3.21
CA LEU A 101 -9.59 25.06 -1.97
C LEU A 101 -8.33 25.85 -1.63
N LYS A 102 -7.16 25.26 -1.88
CA LYS A 102 -5.87 25.91 -1.68
C LYS A 102 -5.64 27.03 -2.70
N GLN A 103 -6.00 26.83 -3.96
CA GLN A 103 -5.93 27.87 -5.00
C GLN A 103 -6.86 29.05 -4.70
N GLU A 104 -8.01 28.79 -4.11
CA GLU A 104 -8.96 29.81 -3.63
C GLU A 104 -8.54 30.49 -2.32
N GLY A 105 -7.48 30.03 -1.66
CA GLY A 105 -7.01 30.53 -0.37
C GLY A 105 -7.93 30.18 0.80
N ARG A 106 -8.75 29.15 0.68
CA ARG A 106 -9.66 28.67 1.73
C ARG A 106 -8.98 27.72 2.72
N ILE A 107 -7.87 27.11 2.30
CA ILE A 107 -6.97 26.31 3.16
C ILE A 107 -5.51 26.67 2.86
N ASP A 108 -4.64 26.51 3.84
CA ASP A 108 -3.20 26.80 3.72
C ASP A 108 -2.39 25.54 3.44
N ALA A 109 -2.81 24.40 3.99
CA ALA A 109 -2.16 23.09 3.85
C ALA A 109 -3.15 22.02 3.36
N TYR A 110 -2.61 20.89 2.91
CA TYR A 110 -3.40 19.68 2.64
C TYR A 110 -3.55 18.90 3.96
N ASP A 111 -4.43 19.37 4.85
CA ASP A 111 -4.63 18.82 6.18
C ASP A 111 -6.13 18.65 6.45
N LYS A 112 -6.53 17.45 6.85
CA LYS A 112 -7.93 17.12 7.14
C LYS A 112 -8.49 17.94 8.30
N ALA A 113 -7.70 18.17 9.36
CA ALA A 113 -8.13 18.97 10.49
C ALA A 113 -8.41 20.43 10.10
N GLU A 114 -7.57 20.99 9.24
CA GLU A 114 -7.78 22.33 8.68
C GLU A 114 -9.04 22.41 7.82
N ILE A 115 -9.28 21.38 7.00
CA ILE A 115 -10.49 21.30 6.16
C ILE A 115 -11.75 21.22 7.03
N GLU A 116 -11.76 20.40 8.06
CA GLU A 116 -12.89 20.31 9.00
C GLU A 116 -13.16 21.64 9.70
N GLU A 117 -12.12 22.34 10.13
CA GLU A 117 -12.25 23.62 10.84
C GLU A 117 -12.67 24.77 9.92
N LYS A 118 -12.01 24.93 8.76
CA LYS A 118 -12.20 26.10 7.87
C LYS A 118 -13.31 25.94 6.85
N VAL A 119 -13.57 24.72 6.38
CA VAL A 119 -14.53 24.41 5.30
C VAL A 119 -15.77 23.69 5.84
N GLY A 120 -15.58 22.74 6.73
CA GLY A 120 -16.61 21.85 7.23
C GLY A 120 -16.85 20.63 6.33
N VAL A 121 -17.22 19.51 6.95
CA VAL A 121 -17.40 18.20 6.29
C VAL A 121 -18.50 18.25 5.23
N ASP A 122 -19.62 18.89 5.50
CA ASP A 122 -20.76 18.97 4.59
C ASP A 122 -20.42 19.71 3.30
N GLU A 123 -19.77 20.87 3.43
CA GLU A 123 -19.35 21.68 2.28
C GLU A 123 -18.26 20.97 1.47
N PHE A 124 -17.27 20.36 2.14
CA PHE A 124 -16.23 19.58 1.46
C PHE A 124 -16.83 18.41 0.67
N THR A 125 -17.74 17.66 1.27
CA THR A 125 -18.46 16.56 0.61
C THR A 125 -19.28 17.05 -0.59
N ARG A 126 -19.93 18.20 -0.47
CA ARG A 126 -20.68 18.83 -1.57
C ARG A 126 -19.75 19.17 -2.73
N LEU A 127 -18.61 19.79 -2.46
CA LEU A 127 -17.60 20.14 -3.45
C LEU A 127 -17.03 18.88 -4.16
N CYS A 128 -16.78 17.80 -3.41
CA CYS A 128 -16.35 16.53 -3.98
C CYS A 128 -17.38 15.96 -4.97
N ARG A 129 -18.66 15.99 -4.63
CA ARG A 129 -19.74 15.54 -5.53
C ARG A 129 -19.83 16.38 -6.81
N GLU A 130 -19.66 17.69 -6.71
CA GLU A 130 -19.69 18.59 -7.85
C GLU A 130 -18.46 18.40 -8.75
N SER A 131 -17.29 18.26 -8.14
CA SER A 131 -16.02 18.02 -8.85
C SER A 131 -16.09 16.80 -9.77
N VAL A 132 -16.56 15.67 -9.24
CA VAL A 132 -16.70 14.42 -10.00
C VAL A 132 -17.58 14.59 -11.22
N MET A 133 -18.73 15.25 -11.10
CA MET A 133 -19.69 15.42 -12.20
C MET A 133 -19.16 16.33 -13.31
N THR A 134 -18.18 17.17 -13.01
CA THR A 134 -17.59 18.13 -13.97
C THR A 134 -16.92 17.43 -15.17
N TYR A 135 -16.23 16.34 -14.95
CA TYR A 135 -15.40 15.67 -15.96
C TYR A 135 -16.11 14.53 -16.70
N ILE A 136 -17.25 14.05 -16.21
CA ILE A 136 -17.97 12.90 -16.80
C ILE A 136 -18.28 13.14 -18.26
N GLY A 137 -18.78 14.32 -18.63
CA GLY A 137 -19.09 14.65 -20.02
C GLY A 137 -17.88 14.59 -20.96
N ASP A 138 -16.68 14.91 -20.51
CA ASP A 138 -15.45 14.79 -21.32
C ASP A 138 -15.07 13.30 -21.50
N TRP A 139 -15.27 12.48 -20.48
CA TRP A 139 -15.06 11.04 -20.52
C TRP A 139 -16.06 10.33 -21.45
N GLU A 140 -17.32 10.72 -21.41
CA GLU A 140 -18.36 10.19 -22.32
C GLU A 140 -18.03 10.53 -23.78
N LYS A 141 -17.70 11.78 -24.09
CA LYS A 141 -17.26 12.21 -25.42
C LYS A 141 -16.06 11.42 -25.91
N MET A 142 -15.04 11.18 -25.05
CA MET A 142 -13.90 10.35 -25.43
C MET A 142 -14.33 8.90 -25.69
N THR A 143 -15.18 8.33 -24.85
CA THR A 143 -15.71 6.97 -24.97
C THR A 143 -16.44 6.77 -26.29
N GLU A 144 -17.33 7.69 -26.64
CA GLU A 144 -18.03 7.70 -27.92
C GLU A 144 -17.06 7.89 -29.09
N ARG A 145 -16.16 8.87 -28.99
CA ARG A 145 -15.21 9.21 -30.07
C ARG A 145 -14.29 8.07 -30.45
N MET A 146 -13.86 7.26 -29.48
CA MET A 146 -13.04 6.07 -29.75
C MET A 146 -13.86 4.86 -30.22
N GLY A 147 -15.17 4.95 -30.22
CA GLY A 147 -16.07 3.88 -30.63
C GLY A 147 -16.23 2.75 -29.61
N PHE A 148 -15.98 3.01 -28.33
CA PHE A 148 -16.19 2.03 -27.28
C PHE A 148 -17.69 1.85 -27.00
N TRP A 149 -18.20 0.67 -27.30
CA TRP A 149 -19.61 0.34 -27.11
C TRP A 149 -19.89 -0.12 -25.68
N VAL A 150 -20.43 0.77 -24.88
CA VAL A 150 -20.85 0.52 -23.49
C VAL A 150 -22.12 1.34 -23.22
N ASN A 151 -23.01 0.82 -22.39
CA ASN A 151 -24.24 1.51 -22.00
C ASN A 151 -23.89 2.59 -20.96
N LEU A 152 -23.82 3.83 -21.39
CA LEU A 152 -23.56 5.02 -20.57
C LEU A 152 -24.82 5.49 -19.84
N ASP A 153 -26.02 5.29 -20.42
CA ASP A 153 -27.29 5.76 -19.85
C ASP A 153 -27.63 5.03 -18.52
N GLU A 154 -27.24 3.76 -18.42
CA GLU A 154 -27.42 2.95 -17.22
C GLU A 154 -26.14 2.81 -16.38
N ALA A 155 -25.19 3.73 -16.55
CA ALA A 155 -23.94 3.71 -15.79
C ALA A 155 -24.21 3.74 -14.29
N TYR A 156 -23.46 2.92 -13.53
CA TYR A 156 -23.51 3.01 -12.09
C TYR A 156 -22.51 4.05 -11.58
N TYR A 157 -22.87 4.70 -10.48
CA TYR A 157 -22.02 5.66 -9.78
C TYR A 157 -21.78 5.13 -8.37
N THR A 158 -20.53 5.01 -7.98
CA THR A 158 -20.20 4.43 -6.66
C THR A 158 -20.71 5.28 -5.50
N LEU A 159 -20.99 6.58 -5.72
CA LEU A 159 -21.60 7.49 -4.74
C LEU A 159 -23.12 7.30 -4.55
N ASN A 160 -23.78 6.52 -5.43
CA ASN A 160 -25.23 6.33 -5.31
C ASN A 160 -25.57 5.42 -4.12
N ASN A 161 -26.63 5.76 -3.37
CA ASN A 161 -27.06 4.97 -2.23
C ASN A 161 -27.34 3.51 -2.60
N SER A 162 -27.95 3.25 -3.76
CA SER A 162 -28.21 1.89 -4.23
C SER A 162 -26.96 1.04 -4.44
N PHE A 163 -25.87 1.67 -4.89
CA PHE A 163 -24.56 1.01 -4.98
C PHE A 163 -23.98 0.74 -3.58
N ILE A 164 -24.00 1.74 -2.71
CA ILE A 164 -23.51 1.64 -1.34
C ILE A 164 -24.27 0.56 -0.57
N GLU A 165 -25.60 0.55 -0.65
CA GLU A 165 -26.44 -0.46 0.00
C GLU A 165 -26.13 -1.89 -0.52
N SER A 166 -25.87 -2.04 -1.82
CA SER A 166 -25.47 -3.33 -2.40
C SER A 166 -24.13 -3.83 -1.84
N VAL A 167 -23.14 -2.93 -1.69
CA VAL A 167 -21.84 -3.25 -1.08
C VAL A 167 -22.02 -3.64 0.39
N TRP A 168 -22.82 -2.89 1.14
CA TRP A 168 -23.11 -3.19 2.54
C TRP A 168 -23.84 -4.53 2.72
N TYR A 169 -24.78 -4.82 1.82
CA TYR A 169 -25.44 -6.13 1.82
C TYR A 169 -24.43 -7.27 1.63
N LEU A 170 -23.53 -7.16 0.65
CA LEU A 170 -22.49 -8.17 0.41
C LEU A 170 -21.55 -8.32 1.61
N LEU A 171 -21.12 -7.20 2.22
CA LEU A 171 -20.30 -7.23 3.42
C LEU A 171 -21.01 -7.95 4.58
N LYS A 172 -22.33 -7.67 4.75
CA LYS A 172 -23.11 -8.37 5.77
C LYS A 172 -23.19 -9.88 5.52
N GLU A 173 -23.42 -10.30 4.27
CA GLU A 173 -23.46 -11.72 3.90
C GLU A 173 -22.11 -12.43 4.17
N ILE A 174 -21.00 -11.74 3.96
CA ILE A 174 -19.67 -12.25 4.23
C ILE A 174 -19.41 -12.30 5.75
N TRP A 175 -19.86 -11.27 6.48
CA TRP A 175 -19.80 -11.22 7.94
C TRP A 175 -20.59 -12.38 8.59
N ASP A 176 -21.80 -12.61 8.14
CA ASP A 176 -22.66 -13.68 8.68
C ASP A 176 -22.09 -15.09 8.44
N LYS A 177 -21.10 -15.20 7.55
CA LYS A 177 -20.34 -16.45 7.28
C LYS A 177 -19.01 -16.52 8.03
N ASP A 178 -18.74 -15.62 8.96
CA ASP A 178 -17.48 -15.52 9.72
C ASP A 178 -16.21 -15.40 8.83
N LEU A 179 -16.36 -14.81 7.64
CA LEU A 179 -15.27 -14.60 6.69
C LEU A 179 -14.61 -13.22 6.82
N ILE A 180 -15.16 -12.33 7.64
CA ILE A 180 -14.58 -11.04 8.02
C ILE A 180 -14.16 -11.11 9.48
N TYR A 181 -12.91 -10.78 9.75
CA TYR A 181 -12.36 -10.72 11.09
C TYR A 181 -11.49 -9.48 11.27
N ARG A 182 -11.26 -9.09 12.52
CA ARG A 182 -10.36 -7.99 12.87
C ARG A 182 -8.93 -8.51 12.99
N GLY A 183 -8.01 -7.92 12.24
CA GLY A 183 -6.61 -8.34 12.24
C GLY A 183 -5.66 -7.20 11.88
N TYR A 184 -4.36 -7.47 12.00
CA TYR A 184 -3.31 -6.55 11.59
C TYR A 184 -2.76 -6.94 10.21
N LYS A 185 -2.42 -5.91 9.42
CA LYS A 185 -1.71 -6.03 8.16
C LYS A 185 -0.73 -4.88 8.04
N VAL A 186 0.52 -5.17 7.72
CA VAL A 186 1.50 -4.13 7.41
C VAL A 186 1.20 -3.58 6.02
N VAL A 187 1.03 -2.29 5.92
CA VAL A 187 0.74 -1.57 4.68
C VAL A 187 1.55 -0.27 4.66
N PRO A 188 1.93 0.23 3.48
CA PRO A 188 2.43 1.59 3.35
C PRO A 188 1.37 2.58 3.86
N TYR A 189 1.80 3.51 4.69
CA TYR A 189 0.92 4.47 5.33
C TYR A 189 1.54 5.87 5.28
N ASP A 190 0.76 6.86 4.85
CA ASP A 190 1.17 8.26 4.89
C ASP A 190 0.49 8.96 6.09
N PRO A 191 1.27 9.32 7.13
CA PRO A 191 0.72 9.94 8.33
C PRO A 191 0.17 11.35 8.08
N ARG A 192 0.61 12.05 7.04
CA ARG A 192 0.15 13.39 6.69
C ARG A 192 -1.30 13.38 6.21
N ILE A 193 -1.66 12.41 5.37
CA ILE A 193 -3.04 12.25 4.88
C ILE A 193 -3.86 11.27 5.73
N GLY A 194 -3.22 10.58 6.68
CA GLY A 194 -3.88 9.63 7.58
C GLY A 194 -4.48 8.42 6.87
N ALA A 195 -3.86 7.96 5.77
CA ALA A 195 -4.39 6.88 4.96
C ALA A 195 -3.30 5.91 4.49
N THR A 196 -3.74 4.68 4.20
CA THR A 196 -2.89 3.67 3.56
C THR A 196 -2.74 3.96 2.07
N LEU A 197 -1.55 3.68 1.54
CA LEU A 197 -1.25 3.85 0.12
C LEU A 197 -1.39 2.53 -0.62
N SER A 198 -1.95 2.59 -1.83
CA SER A 198 -1.94 1.46 -2.75
C SER A 198 -0.53 1.22 -3.31
N SER A 199 -0.28 0.02 -3.84
CA SER A 199 0.99 -0.30 -4.51
C SER A 199 1.29 0.63 -5.69
N HIS A 200 0.25 1.11 -6.36
CA HIS A 200 0.38 2.02 -7.50
C HIS A 200 0.82 3.42 -7.06
N GLU A 201 0.24 3.95 -6.00
CA GLU A 201 0.61 5.25 -5.42
C GLU A 201 2.03 5.21 -4.87
N LEU A 202 2.37 4.14 -4.14
CA LEU A 202 3.71 3.93 -3.59
C LEU A 202 4.78 3.90 -4.69
N ALA A 203 4.52 3.18 -5.79
CA ALA A 203 5.48 3.01 -6.89
C ALA A 203 5.90 4.33 -7.56
N GLN A 204 5.09 5.39 -7.46
CA GLN A 204 5.38 6.69 -8.03
C GLN A 204 6.27 7.58 -7.14
N GLY A 205 6.44 7.21 -5.86
CA GLY A 205 7.13 8.01 -4.85
C GLY A 205 8.52 7.50 -4.46
N TYR A 206 9.03 6.45 -5.09
CA TYR A 206 10.38 5.93 -4.77
C TYR A 206 11.46 6.95 -5.09
N GLN A 207 12.31 7.21 -4.09
CA GLN A 207 13.46 8.09 -4.20
C GLN A 207 14.63 7.49 -3.41
N ASP A 208 15.85 7.73 -3.88
CA ASP A 208 17.05 7.41 -3.11
C ASP A 208 17.12 8.31 -1.88
N THR A 209 17.27 7.72 -0.70
CA THR A 209 17.37 8.41 0.58
C THR A 209 18.55 7.87 1.38
N GLU A 210 19.11 8.71 2.25
CA GLU A 210 20.15 8.31 3.21
C GLU A 210 19.50 8.10 4.58
N ASP A 211 19.60 6.87 5.09
CA ASP A 211 19.15 6.51 6.43
C ASP A 211 20.35 6.17 7.33
N PRO A 212 20.30 6.48 8.64
CA PRO A 212 21.34 6.08 9.56
C PRO A 212 21.41 4.56 9.70
N SER A 213 22.62 4.03 9.76
CA SER A 213 22.89 2.61 9.96
C SER A 213 23.71 2.44 11.23
N ILE A 214 23.22 1.60 12.15
CA ILE A 214 23.89 1.37 13.44
C ILE A 214 23.96 -0.11 13.78
N THR A 215 25.00 -0.48 14.55
CA THR A 215 25.09 -1.78 15.23
C THR A 215 24.86 -1.57 16.72
N VAL A 216 23.86 -2.26 17.27
CA VAL A 216 23.41 -2.16 18.65
C VAL A 216 23.83 -3.40 19.43
N ARG A 217 24.17 -3.25 20.72
CA ARG A 217 24.53 -4.32 21.62
C ARG A 217 23.35 -4.66 22.53
N PHE A 218 22.79 -5.86 22.39
CA PHE A 218 21.77 -6.37 23.28
C PHE A 218 22.43 -7.28 24.32
N LYS A 219 22.35 -6.89 25.59
CA LYS A 219 23.01 -7.62 26.69
C LYS A 219 22.28 -8.95 26.97
N VAL A 220 23.03 -10.03 26.97
CA VAL A 220 22.49 -11.36 27.29
C VAL A 220 22.18 -11.46 28.79
N ARG A 221 20.98 -11.93 29.13
CA ARG A 221 20.60 -12.15 30.56
C ARG A 221 21.33 -13.30 31.14
N GLY A 222 21.90 -13.10 32.35
CA GLY A 222 22.59 -14.12 33.08
C GLY A 222 24.02 -14.41 32.61
N GLU A 223 24.54 -13.66 31.64
CA GLU A 223 25.94 -13.73 31.22
C GLU A 223 26.63 -12.38 31.41
N ASP A 224 27.74 -12.39 32.11
CA ASP A 224 28.51 -11.15 32.33
C ASP A 224 29.21 -10.71 31.04
N ASN A 225 29.09 -9.44 30.74
CA ASN A 225 29.75 -8.79 29.60
C ASN A 225 29.52 -9.50 28.25
N THR A 226 28.40 -10.22 28.07
CA THR A 226 28.04 -10.88 26.81
C THR A 226 26.92 -10.12 26.12
N TYR A 227 27.11 -9.81 24.84
CA TYR A 227 26.20 -9.00 24.03
C TYR A 227 25.96 -9.64 22.65
N ILE A 228 24.73 -9.52 22.16
CA ILE A 228 24.35 -9.86 20.80
C ILE A 228 24.45 -8.59 19.95
N LEU A 229 25.20 -8.65 18.85
CA LEU A 229 25.34 -7.52 17.91
C LEU A 229 24.21 -7.57 16.88
N VAL A 230 23.45 -6.49 16.78
CA VAL A 230 22.31 -6.38 15.88
C VAL A 230 22.41 -5.13 15.05
N TRP A 231 22.35 -5.27 13.75
CA TRP A 231 22.40 -4.14 12.82
C TRP A 231 20.99 -3.70 12.42
N THR A 232 20.78 -2.38 12.30
CA THR A 232 19.53 -1.80 11.80
C THR A 232 19.77 -0.51 11.04
N THR A 233 18.93 -0.25 10.04
CA THR A 233 18.81 1.02 9.31
C THR A 233 17.61 1.85 9.78
N THR A 234 16.84 1.35 10.72
CA THR A 234 15.65 1.99 11.27
C THR A 234 15.72 2.12 12.80
N PRO A 235 16.61 2.96 13.35
CA PRO A 235 16.75 3.11 14.81
C PRO A 235 15.45 3.46 15.52
N TRP A 236 14.55 4.16 14.84
CA TRP A 236 13.23 4.53 15.37
C TRP A 236 12.31 3.35 15.72
N THR A 237 12.57 2.15 15.18
CA THR A 237 11.78 0.95 15.54
C THR A 237 12.27 0.24 16.80
N LEU A 238 13.48 0.56 17.29
CA LEU A 238 14.10 -0.09 18.48
C LEU A 238 13.27 0.00 19.76
N PRO A 239 12.53 1.09 20.07
CA PRO A 239 11.64 1.12 21.22
C PRO A 239 10.54 0.05 21.20
N SER A 240 10.16 -0.42 20.00
CA SER A 240 9.17 -1.50 19.81
C SER A 240 9.81 -2.87 19.57
N ASN A 241 11.09 -3.06 19.90
CA ASN A 241 11.75 -4.36 19.80
C ASN A 241 11.08 -5.40 20.70
N LEU A 242 10.78 -6.58 20.14
CA LEU A 242 10.18 -7.71 20.88
C LEU A 242 10.98 -9.00 20.81
N ALA A 243 11.80 -9.18 19.76
CA ALA A 243 12.64 -10.36 19.61
C ALA A 243 13.91 -10.05 18.79
N LEU A 244 14.87 -10.96 18.83
CA LEU A 244 15.99 -11.04 17.92
C LEU A 244 15.88 -12.32 17.10
N ALA A 245 15.97 -12.22 15.78
CA ALA A 245 15.85 -13.37 14.87
C ALA A 245 17.22 -13.86 14.42
N VAL A 246 17.40 -15.19 14.43
CA VAL A 246 18.60 -15.91 13.95
C VAL A 246 18.22 -17.00 12.96
N GLY A 247 19.09 -17.31 12.02
CA GLY A 247 18.91 -18.47 11.13
C GLY A 247 19.39 -19.75 11.81
N ASN A 248 18.56 -20.79 11.89
CA ASN A 248 18.89 -22.05 12.57
C ASN A 248 20.22 -22.68 12.15
N ASP A 249 20.51 -22.67 10.84
CA ASP A 249 21.67 -23.33 10.24
C ASP A 249 22.88 -22.40 10.06
N ILE A 250 22.73 -21.10 10.39
CA ILE A 250 23.81 -20.13 10.33
C ILE A 250 24.75 -20.34 11.52
N ASP A 251 26.07 -20.23 11.25
CA ASP A 251 27.09 -20.28 12.29
C ASP A 251 27.28 -18.91 12.94
N TYR A 252 27.28 -18.85 14.26
CA TYR A 252 27.47 -17.65 15.08
C TYR A 252 28.68 -17.79 15.97
N SER A 253 29.54 -16.78 15.95
CA SER A 253 30.77 -16.76 16.75
C SER A 253 30.64 -15.84 17.95
N TYR A 254 31.13 -16.32 19.07
CA TYR A 254 31.37 -15.57 20.29
C TYR A 254 32.79 -15.00 20.21
N CYS A 255 32.89 -13.71 20.03
CA CYS A 255 34.15 -13.00 19.84
C CYS A 255 34.46 -12.19 21.09
N ARG A 256 35.63 -12.43 21.70
CA ARG A 256 36.11 -11.64 22.84
C ARG A 256 36.86 -10.43 22.30
N SER A 257 36.46 -9.25 22.71
CA SER A 257 37.10 -7.97 22.35
C SER A 257 36.93 -6.98 23.50
N ASP A 258 37.98 -6.33 23.93
CA ASP A 258 37.97 -5.31 24.99
C ASP A 258 37.21 -5.74 26.27
N GLY A 259 37.43 -6.97 26.71
CA GLY A 259 36.80 -7.52 27.91
C GLY A 259 35.32 -7.90 27.80
N GLN A 260 34.75 -7.79 26.61
CA GLN A 260 33.38 -8.18 26.30
C GLN A 260 33.35 -9.38 25.35
N THR A 261 32.27 -10.16 25.41
CA THR A 261 31.97 -11.22 24.46
C THR A 261 30.85 -10.74 23.55
N LEU A 262 31.08 -10.71 22.25
CA LEU A 262 30.17 -10.20 21.23
C LEU A 262 29.75 -11.35 20.31
N ILE A 263 28.44 -11.53 20.10
CA ILE A 263 27.87 -12.60 19.26
C ILE A 263 27.50 -12.01 17.90
N VAL A 264 27.99 -12.62 16.82
CA VAL A 264 27.76 -12.20 15.44
C VAL A 264 27.79 -13.43 14.52
N ALA A 265 27.14 -13.40 13.36
CA ALA A 265 27.28 -14.46 12.37
C ALA A 265 28.75 -14.61 11.93
N GLU A 266 29.26 -15.83 11.89
CA GLU A 266 30.67 -16.09 11.54
C GLU A 266 31.03 -15.55 10.16
N ALA A 267 30.12 -15.66 9.19
CA ALA A 267 30.34 -15.15 7.84
C ALA A 267 30.53 -13.62 7.76
N LEU A 268 29.98 -12.89 8.74
CA LEU A 268 30.04 -11.42 8.79
C LEU A 268 31.06 -10.90 9.81
N ARG A 269 31.71 -11.77 10.56
CA ARG A 269 32.64 -11.42 11.64
C ARG A 269 33.72 -10.46 11.18
N GLU A 270 34.42 -10.75 10.08
CA GLU A 270 35.50 -9.91 9.59
C GLU A 270 35.00 -8.51 9.18
N SER A 271 33.81 -8.42 8.60
CA SER A 271 33.23 -7.11 8.19
C SER A 271 32.75 -6.30 9.38
N VAL A 272 32.25 -6.94 10.43
CA VAL A 272 31.76 -6.27 11.66
C VAL A 272 32.91 -5.77 12.51
N PHE A 273 33.94 -6.57 12.71
CA PHE A 273 35.09 -6.17 13.54
C PHE A 273 36.13 -5.33 12.80
N ARG A 274 36.25 -5.51 11.46
CA ARG A 274 37.25 -4.79 10.62
C ARG A 274 38.65 -4.76 11.27
N ASP A 275 39.07 -3.59 11.76
CA ASP A 275 40.36 -3.38 12.39
C ASP A 275 40.35 -3.54 13.93
N ILE A 276 39.23 -4.03 14.50
CA ILE A 276 39.09 -4.26 15.93
C ILE A 276 39.65 -5.63 16.28
N GLU A 277 40.65 -5.68 17.16
CA GLU A 277 41.25 -6.91 17.63
C GLU A 277 40.21 -7.76 18.40
N HIS A 278 40.09 -9.02 18.04
CA HIS A 278 39.16 -9.95 18.67
C HIS A 278 39.65 -11.40 18.59
N GLU A 279 39.19 -12.21 19.53
CA GLU A 279 39.46 -13.64 19.61
C GLU A 279 38.15 -14.42 19.53
N VAL A 280 38.05 -15.39 18.64
CA VAL A 280 36.91 -16.32 18.58
C VAL A 280 37.01 -17.32 19.73
N VAL A 281 36.07 -17.25 20.66
CA VAL A 281 36.02 -18.16 21.85
C VAL A 281 35.34 -19.48 21.47
N LYS A 282 34.22 -19.41 20.74
CA LYS A 282 33.47 -20.57 20.26
C LYS A 282 32.60 -20.16 19.09
N THR A 283 32.20 -21.15 18.28
CA THR A 283 31.19 -20.98 17.21
C THR A 283 30.08 -21.99 17.46
N VAL A 284 28.85 -21.60 17.30
CA VAL A 284 27.64 -22.42 17.53
C VAL A 284 26.66 -22.23 16.39
N LYS A 285 25.71 -23.15 16.21
CA LYS A 285 24.59 -22.96 15.27
C LYS A 285 23.57 -21.98 15.86
N GLY A 286 22.84 -21.27 14.99
CA GLY A 286 21.77 -20.39 15.45
C GLY A 286 20.70 -21.10 16.25
N SER A 287 20.43 -22.37 15.96
CA SER A 287 19.53 -23.21 16.75
C SER A 287 19.94 -23.32 18.24
N GLU A 288 21.22 -23.17 18.57
CA GLU A 288 21.72 -23.15 19.94
C GLU A 288 21.54 -21.81 20.66
N LEU A 289 21.31 -20.71 19.88
CA LEU A 289 21.00 -19.39 20.41
C LEU A 289 19.51 -19.21 20.70
N VAL A 290 18.64 -20.03 20.08
CA VAL A 290 17.20 -19.95 20.27
C VAL A 290 16.82 -20.17 21.74
N GLY A 291 15.99 -19.27 22.26
CA GLY A 291 15.58 -19.22 23.67
C GLY A 291 16.49 -18.39 24.57
N MET A 292 17.64 -17.92 24.08
CA MET A 292 18.50 -17.00 24.83
C MET A 292 17.72 -15.72 25.14
N ARG A 293 17.77 -15.27 26.39
CA ARG A 293 17.08 -14.03 26.82
C ARG A 293 18.07 -12.87 26.84
N TYR A 294 17.57 -11.69 26.48
CA TYR A 294 18.37 -10.46 26.54
C TYR A 294 17.66 -9.37 27.37
N GLU A 295 18.43 -8.36 27.79
CA GLU A 295 17.88 -7.19 28.48
C GLU A 295 17.27 -6.25 27.42
N ARG A 296 16.09 -5.67 27.70
CA ARG A 296 15.47 -4.67 26.84
C ARG A 296 16.41 -3.48 26.64
N LEU A 297 16.49 -3.00 25.41
CA LEU A 297 17.24 -1.80 25.12
C LEU A 297 16.51 -0.55 25.65
N PHE A 298 15.19 -0.52 25.44
CA PHE A 298 14.29 0.54 25.90
C PHE A 298 13.08 -0.07 26.63
N ASP A 299 12.72 0.52 27.77
CA ASP A 299 11.64 0.04 28.66
C ASP A 299 10.47 1.04 28.73
N TYR A 300 10.08 1.60 27.60
CA TYR A 300 9.04 2.62 27.54
C TYR A 300 7.63 2.07 27.27
N LEU A 301 7.55 0.96 26.55
CA LEU A 301 6.26 0.38 26.11
C LEU A 301 5.91 -0.85 26.93
N GLU A 302 4.65 -0.99 27.33
CA GLU A 302 4.18 -2.20 27.98
C GLU A 302 4.10 -3.36 27.00
N VAL A 303 4.60 -4.53 27.42
CA VAL A 303 4.63 -5.75 26.61
C VAL A 303 4.14 -6.93 27.45
N GLU A 304 2.97 -7.44 27.09
CA GLU A 304 2.38 -8.62 27.73
C GLU A 304 2.67 -9.87 26.90
N ALA A 305 3.89 -10.40 27.00
CA ALA A 305 4.29 -11.66 26.35
C ALA A 305 5.49 -12.27 27.06
N ASP A 306 5.31 -13.45 27.61
CA ASP A 306 6.35 -14.16 28.39
C ASP A 306 7.57 -14.54 27.53
N ASN A 307 7.38 -14.76 26.25
CA ASN A 307 8.41 -15.12 25.29
C ASN A 307 9.07 -13.91 24.59
N ALA A 308 8.59 -12.69 24.82
CA ALA A 308 9.25 -11.49 24.29
C ALA A 308 10.68 -11.34 24.87
N PHE A 309 11.52 -10.58 24.20
CA PHE A 309 12.93 -10.31 24.55
C PHE A 309 13.77 -11.59 24.63
N SER A 310 13.57 -12.46 23.63
CA SER A 310 14.37 -13.66 23.42
C SER A 310 14.79 -13.81 21.96
N VAL A 311 15.83 -14.63 21.76
CA VAL A 311 16.30 -15.04 20.45
C VAL A 311 15.38 -16.12 19.90
N MET A 312 14.93 -15.98 18.68
CA MET A 312 14.02 -16.90 18.00
C MET A 312 14.54 -17.24 16.61
N ALA A 313 14.18 -18.41 16.08
CA ALA A 313 14.55 -18.84 14.75
C ALA A 313 13.69 -18.18 13.67
N ALA A 314 14.32 -17.77 12.56
CA ALA A 314 13.62 -17.26 11.37
C ALA A 314 14.36 -17.62 10.08
N ASP A 315 13.59 -17.88 9.02
CA ASP A 315 14.13 -18.30 7.74
C ASP A 315 14.58 -17.11 6.86
N PHE A 316 14.14 -15.88 7.18
CA PHE A 316 14.50 -14.67 6.45
C PHE A 316 15.85 -14.06 6.84
N VAL A 317 16.52 -14.60 7.85
CA VAL A 317 17.83 -14.10 8.29
C VAL A 317 18.90 -14.45 7.26
N SER A 318 19.61 -13.43 6.78
CA SER A 318 20.67 -13.55 5.78
C SER A 318 22.04 -13.18 6.35
N THR A 319 23.10 -13.62 5.68
CA THR A 319 24.49 -13.26 5.98
C THR A 319 25.11 -12.41 4.87
N GLU A 320 24.30 -11.70 4.10
CA GLU A 320 24.79 -10.80 3.04
C GLU A 320 25.22 -9.45 3.62
N ASP A 321 24.47 -8.93 4.60
CA ASP A 321 24.72 -7.64 5.22
C ASP A 321 24.51 -7.67 6.75
N GLY A 322 25.00 -6.64 7.44
CA GLY A 322 24.77 -6.40 8.86
C GLY A 322 25.57 -7.31 9.78
N THR A 323 24.91 -7.97 10.72
CA THR A 323 25.50 -8.84 11.73
C THR A 323 24.98 -10.29 11.66
N GLY A 324 24.03 -10.58 10.75
CA GLY A 324 23.35 -11.87 10.67
C GLY A 324 22.38 -12.15 11.82
N ILE A 325 22.02 -11.14 12.60
CA ILE A 325 21.01 -11.18 13.65
C ILE A 325 20.09 -9.98 13.44
N VAL A 326 18.80 -10.23 13.35
CA VAL A 326 17.80 -9.21 12.98
C VAL A 326 16.98 -8.80 14.20
N HIS A 327 16.89 -7.50 14.44
CA HIS A 327 15.93 -6.89 15.35
C HIS A 327 14.51 -7.00 14.77
N THR A 328 13.55 -7.43 15.60
CA THR A 328 12.17 -7.64 15.18
C THR A 328 11.20 -6.73 15.93
N ALA A 329 10.38 -6.00 15.15
CA ALA A 329 9.30 -5.13 15.65
C ALA A 329 8.02 -5.38 14.84
N PRO A 330 7.10 -6.26 15.27
CA PRO A 330 5.93 -6.72 14.51
C PRO A 330 5.01 -5.61 13.98
N ALA A 331 5.08 -4.42 14.55
CA ALA A 331 4.28 -3.28 14.11
C ALA A 331 4.74 -2.65 12.77
N TYR A 332 6.00 -2.86 12.32
CA TYR A 332 6.63 -2.03 11.30
C TYR A 332 7.22 -2.77 10.10
N GLY A 333 7.17 -4.08 10.06
CA GLY A 333 7.66 -4.89 8.95
C GLY A 333 6.73 -6.05 8.60
N VAL A 334 6.64 -6.40 7.29
CA VAL A 334 5.81 -7.52 6.83
C VAL A 334 6.34 -8.84 7.41
N ASP A 335 7.65 -9.05 7.29
CA ASP A 335 8.32 -10.24 7.82
C ASP A 335 8.29 -10.25 9.35
N ASP A 336 8.45 -9.09 10.00
CA ASP A 336 8.34 -8.94 11.47
C ASP A 336 6.94 -9.30 11.96
N LEU A 337 5.88 -8.86 11.28
CA LEU A 337 4.50 -9.20 11.66
C LEU A 337 4.24 -10.70 11.49
N ALA A 338 4.63 -11.29 10.38
CA ALA A 338 4.45 -12.71 10.12
C ALA A 338 5.22 -13.55 11.15
N PHE A 339 6.45 -13.17 11.45
CA PHE A 339 7.29 -13.78 12.48
C PHE A 339 6.68 -13.62 13.87
N GLY A 340 6.21 -12.42 14.21
CA GLY A 340 5.54 -12.15 15.48
C GLY A 340 4.29 -13.00 15.68
N GLN A 341 3.44 -13.11 14.66
CA GLN A 341 2.24 -13.96 14.69
C GLN A 341 2.58 -15.44 14.87
N ALA A 342 3.59 -15.95 14.14
CA ALA A 342 4.03 -17.33 14.24
C ALA A 342 4.57 -17.68 15.64
N ASN A 343 5.15 -16.70 16.33
CA ASN A 343 5.75 -16.87 17.66
C ASN A 343 4.87 -16.32 18.80
N GLY A 344 3.64 -15.88 18.54
CA GLY A 344 2.72 -15.35 19.55
C GLY A 344 3.17 -14.04 20.21
N LEU A 345 3.92 -13.21 19.47
CA LEU A 345 4.33 -11.87 19.92
C LEU A 345 3.23 -10.85 19.63
N PRO A 346 2.99 -9.88 20.54
CA PRO A 346 2.02 -8.82 20.30
C PRO A 346 2.50 -7.81 19.26
N VAL A 347 1.55 -6.98 18.78
CA VAL A 347 1.87 -5.80 17.96
C VAL A 347 1.90 -4.60 18.90
N VAL A 348 3.07 -3.96 19.04
CA VAL A 348 3.28 -2.86 19.98
C VAL A 348 3.71 -1.61 19.19
N HIS A 349 2.90 -0.55 19.28
CA HIS A 349 3.12 0.70 18.57
C HIS A 349 3.80 1.74 19.46
N GLY A 350 5.00 2.16 19.09
CA GLY A 350 5.68 3.33 19.68
C GLY A 350 5.40 4.63 18.92
N VAL A 351 4.84 4.52 17.71
CA VAL A 351 4.51 5.64 16.82
C VAL A 351 3.02 5.66 16.55
N GLY A 352 2.40 6.83 16.66
CA GLY A 352 0.97 7.05 16.41
C GLY A 352 0.63 7.16 14.92
N LEU A 353 -0.67 7.29 14.62
CA LEU A 353 -1.17 7.45 13.25
C LEU A 353 -0.74 8.76 12.59
N ASP A 354 -0.36 9.75 13.36
CA ASP A 354 0.22 11.02 12.92
C ASP A 354 1.72 10.94 12.60
N GLY A 355 2.32 9.75 12.77
CA GLY A 355 3.76 9.51 12.57
C GLY A 355 4.64 10.00 13.70
N ASN A 356 4.07 10.49 14.81
CA ASN A 356 4.82 10.96 15.97
C ASN A 356 4.91 9.88 17.04
N PHE A 357 6.00 9.90 17.82
CA PHE A 357 6.15 9.02 18.96
C PHE A 357 5.10 9.30 20.02
N VAL A 358 4.54 8.22 20.57
CA VAL A 358 3.57 8.29 21.68
C VAL A 358 4.22 8.81 22.96
N ASP A 359 3.42 9.36 23.87
CA ASP A 359 3.90 9.95 25.13
C ASP A 359 4.69 8.98 26.02
N ALA A 360 4.42 7.68 25.91
CA ALA A 360 5.13 6.67 26.67
C ALA A 360 6.64 6.58 26.31
N VAL A 361 7.03 6.97 25.10
CA VAL A 361 8.46 6.97 24.68
C VAL A 361 9.06 8.34 25.01
N GLU A 362 9.16 8.64 26.30
CA GLU A 362 9.54 9.93 26.89
C GLU A 362 10.69 10.67 26.19
N PRO A 363 11.84 10.06 25.83
CA PRO A 363 12.97 10.81 25.26
C PRO A 363 12.69 11.42 23.89
N VAL A 364 11.70 10.87 23.16
CA VAL A 364 11.38 11.26 21.77
C VAL A 364 9.90 11.51 21.56
N LYS A 365 9.12 11.63 22.63
CA LYS A 365 7.67 11.86 22.56
C LYS A 365 7.32 13.06 21.69
N GLY A 366 6.30 12.90 20.85
CA GLY A 366 5.83 13.96 19.98
C GLY A 366 6.77 14.29 18.81
N LEU A 367 7.96 13.67 18.70
CA LEU A 367 8.79 13.81 17.53
C LEU A 367 8.31 12.92 16.39
N PHE A 368 8.39 13.42 15.17
CA PHE A 368 8.20 12.59 13.99
C PHE A 368 9.23 11.46 13.95
N PHE A 369 8.83 10.26 13.55
CA PHE A 369 9.64 9.05 13.72
C PHE A 369 11.04 9.16 13.08
N LYS A 370 11.18 9.80 11.91
CA LYS A 370 12.48 10.01 11.26
C LYS A 370 13.37 11.01 12.01
N ASP A 371 12.78 12.01 12.66
CA ASP A 371 13.54 12.98 13.46
C ASP A 371 14.03 12.37 14.78
N ALA A 372 13.41 11.29 15.24
CA ALA A 372 13.77 10.58 16.44
C ALA A 372 15.02 9.68 16.31
N ASP A 373 15.45 9.33 15.10
CA ASP A 373 16.61 8.45 14.87
C ASP A 373 17.87 8.98 15.60
N LYS A 374 18.21 10.24 15.40
CA LYS A 374 19.42 10.85 16.02
C LYS A 374 19.36 10.91 17.55
N PRO A 375 18.25 11.32 18.19
CA PRO A 375 18.10 11.23 19.64
C PRO A 375 18.22 9.79 20.16
N LEU A 376 17.55 8.81 19.53
CA LEU A 376 17.59 7.41 19.96
C LEU A 376 18.97 6.78 19.86
N ILE A 377 19.77 7.14 18.85
CA ILE A 377 21.15 6.67 18.69
C ILE A 377 22.06 7.17 19.82
N ARG A 378 21.74 8.29 20.45
CA ARG A 378 22.57 8.91 21.49
C ARG A 378 22.28 8.40 22.90
N ILE A 379 21.15 7.75 23.10
CA ILE A 379 20.74 7.12 24.36
C ILE A 379 21.42 5.77 24.51
#